data_7db4cbb32bcb359f7f7ee67a642abb94
#
_entry.id   7db4cbb32bcb359f7f7ee67a642abb94
#
_cell.length_a   1.000
_cell.length_b   1.000
_cell.length_c   1.000
_cell.angle_alpha   90.00
_cell.angle_beta   90.00
_cell.angle_gamma   90.00
#
_symmetry.space_group_name_H-M   'P 1'
#
loop_
_entity.id
_entity.type
_entity.pdbx_description
1 polymer ?
#
loop_
_entity_poly.entity_id
_entity_poly.type
_entity_poly.pdbx_seq_one_letter_code
_entity_poly.pdbx_strand_id
1 'polypeptide(L)'
;MSLKSLFMAASAAAILIGPAEALAETRTLSGTVTYRERMALPSDARVTVSLADVSLADAPAQVLGETVIDPAGRQVPIPYQISYDDSALRPNHSYVLQAKITIGEQLLFINTTRHAVFAEGPDATDIVVNRVGGEPAPPGPRGRWLAEDIGGKGVLDRIESVLDITSDDSVAGNGGCNRMTGKFTFEGKAIRISDLASTRRACVPAVGDQET
;
A
#
# COMPACT_ATOMS: atom_id res chain seq x y z
N MET A 1 72.47 -65.80 -26.20
CA MET A 1 71.52 -64.89 -26.82
C MET A 1 70.50 -64.54 -25.75
N SER A 2 70.54 -63.31 -25.17
CA SER A 2 69.85 -62.92 -23.96
C SER A 2 68.72 -61.97 -24.40
N LEU A 3 67.45 -62.38 -24.14
CA LEU A 3 66.30 -61.63 -24.46
C LEU A 3 65.91 -60.74 -23.26
N LYS A 4 66.12 -59.42 -23.35
CA LYS A 4 65.73 -58.48 -22.31
C LYS A 4 64.25 -58.09 -22.53
N SER A 5 63.41 -58.48 -21.58
CA SER A 5 62.01 -58.05 -21.50
C SER A 5 61.94 -56.59 -21.02
N LEU A 6 61.32 -55.72 -21.81
CA LEU A 6 61.05 -54.34 -21.49
C LEU A 6 59.63 -54.25 -20.87
N PHE A 7 59.56 -54.02 -19.57
CA PHE A 7 58.28 -53.71 -18.87
C PHE A 7 57.94 -52.23 -19.06
N MET A 8 56.88 -51.96 -19.75
CA MET A 8 56.31 -50.62 -19.94
C MET A 8 55.27 -50.39 -18.86
N ALA A 9 55.61 -49.59 -17.87
CA ALA A 9 54.66 -49.20 -16.79
C ALA A 9 53.71 -48.11 -17.33
N ALA A 10 52.46 -48.44 -17.46
CA ALA A 10 51.40 -47.47 -17.78
C ALA A 10 50.92 -46.81 -16.46
N SER A 11 51.31 -45.56 -16.28
CA SER A 11 50.77 -44.75 -15.14
C SER A 11 49.37 -44.22 -15.54
N ALA A 12 48.33 -44.75 -14.92
CA ALA A 12 46.96 -44.22 -14.99
C ALA A 12 46.86 -42.98 -14.09
N ALA A 13 46.79 -41.78 -14.69
CA ALA A 13 46.47 -40.55 -13.94
C ALA A 13 44.96 -40.56 -13.62
N ALA A 14 44.59 -40.77 -12.37
CA ALA A 14 43.20 -40.57 -11.92
C ALA A 14 42.93 -39.07 -11.85
N ILE A 15 42.09 -38.57 -12.74
CA ILE A 15 41.53 -37.19 -12.67
C ILE A 15 40.46 -37.20 -11.58
N LEU A 16 40.76 -36.61 -10.42
CA LEU A 16 39.80 -36.32 -9.36
C LEU A 16 38.94 -35.15 -9.86
N ILE A 17 37.73 -35.44 -10.40
CA ILE A 17 36.68 -34.44 -10.64
C ILE A 17 36.08 -34.17 -9.27
N GLY A 18 36.53 -33.08 -8.62
CA GLY A 18 35.89 -32.57 -7.40
C GLY A 18 34.46 -32.10 -7.75
N PRO A 19 33.53 -32.12 -6.78
CA PRO A 19 32.21 -31.55 -6.98
C PRO A 19 32.40 -30.08 -7.36
N ALA A 20 31.81 -29.67 -8.50
CA ALA A 20 31.69 -28.28 -8.87
C ALA A 20 30.73 -27.64 -7.85
N GLU A 21 31.23 -26.84 -6.94
CA GLU A 21 30.40 -25.98 -6.12
C GLU A 21 29.66 -25.06 -7.07
N ALA A 22 28.33 -25.23 -7.15
CA ALA A 22 27.47 -24.29 -7.87
C ALA A 22 27.56 -22.95 -7.13
N LEU A 23 28.25 -21.99 -7.73
CA LEU A 23 28.28 -20.63 -7.21
C LEU A 23 26.87 -20.09 -7.31
N ALA A 24 26.29 -19.72 -6.16
CA ALA A 24 25.00 -19.04 -6.10
C ALA A 24 25.07 -17.77 -6.96
N GLU A 25 24.18 -17.67 -7.95
CA GLU A 25 24.14 -16.50 -8.83
C GLU A 25 23.31 -15.41 -8.14
N THR A 26 24.00 -14.33 -7.72
CA THR A 26 23.31 -13.16 -7.17
C THR A 26 22.65 -12.37 -8.28
N ARG A 27 21.34 -12.21 -8.22
CA ARG A 27 20.54 -11.39 -9.12
C ARG A 27 19.99 -10.17 -8.42
N THR A 28 19.51 -9.20 -9.21
CA THR A 28 19.00 -7.92 -8.71
C THR A 28 17.64 -7.63 -9.32
N LEU A 29 16.68 -7.25 -8.46
CA LEU A 29 15.43 -6.61 -8.82
C LEU A 29 15.55 -5.11 -8.59
N SER A 30 14.98 -4.30 -9.50
CA SER A 30 14.97 -2.84 -9.41
C SER A 30 13.56 -2.31 -9.64
N GLY A 31 13.22 -1.23 -8.97
CA GLY A 31 11.92 -0.58 -9.09
C GLY A 31 11.87 0.72 -8.32
N THR A 32 10.66 1.19 -8.05
CA THR A 32 10.43 2.42 -7.29
C THR A 32 9.42 2.21 -6.17
N VAL A 33 9.57 2.99 -5.08
CA VAL A 33 8.56 3.10 -4.01
C VAL A 33 7.95 4.49 -4.08
N THR A 34 6.63 4.57 -4.13
CA THR A 34 5.88 5.82 -4.16
C THR A 34 4.65 5.77 -3.25
N TYR A 35 4.10 6.94 -2.92
CA TYR A 35 2.78 7.09 -2.30
C TYR A 35 2.01 8.20 -3.02
N ARG A 36 0.70 8.27 -2.79
CA ARG A 36 -0.20 9.21 -3.48
C ARG A 36 -0.51 10.47 -2.68
N GLU A 37 -0.19 10.47 -1.39
CA GLU A 37 -0.45 11.56 -0.48
C GLU A 37 0.38 12.79 -0.86
N ARG A 38 -0.24 13.98 -0.80
CA ARG A 38 0.41 15.26 -1.08
C ARG A 38 1.18 15.78 0.13
N MET A 39 2.18 15.04 0.55
CA MET A 39 3.05 15.40 1.66
C MET A 39 4.51 15.14 1.30
N ALA A 40 5.41 15.91 1.89
CA ALA A 40 6.83 15.65 1.77
C ALA A 40 7.23 14.43 2.61
N LEU A 41 8.13 13.62 2.06
CA LEU A 41 8.78 12.56 2.83
C LEU A 41 9.71 13.20 3.87
N PRO A 42 9.56 12.88 5.17
CA PRO A 42 10.46 13.39 6.21
C PRO A 42 11.92 13.02 5.94
N SER A 43 12.84 13.89 6.30
CA SER A 43 14.28 13.72 6.01
C SER A 43 14.93 12.54 6.73
N ASP A 44 14.35 12.13 7.85
CA ASP A 44 14.78 11.00 8.69
C ASP A 44 14.05 9.70 8.39
N ALA A 45 13.21 9.69 7.33
CA ALA A 45 12.53 8.48 6.88
C ALA A 45 13.52 7.44 6.36
N ARG A 46 13.16 6.18 6.53
CA ARG A 46 13.83 5.01 5.96
C ARG A 46 12.84 4.23 5.11
N VAL A 47 13.26 3.86 3.91
CA VAL A 47 12.49 3.02 3.00
C VAL A 47 13.09 1.63 3.02
N THR A 48 12.33 0.65 3.45
CA THR A 48 12.73 -0.77 3.42
C THR A 48 11.93 -1.48 2.35
N VAL A 49 12.63 -2.21 1.48
CA VAL A 49 12.00 -3.11 0.49
C VAL A 49 12.53 -4.50 0.70
N SER A 50 11.66 -5.48 0.78
CA SER A 50 12.01 -6.89 0.92
C SER A 50 11.37 -7.75 -0.15
N LEU A 51 12.10 -8.76 -0.62
CA LEU A 51 11.62 -9.86 -1.43
C LEU A 51 11.30 -11.03 -0.50
N ALA A 52 10.09 -11.52 -0.53
CA ALA A 52 9.65 -12.57 0.37
C ALA A 52 8.92 -13.71 -0.35
N ASP A 53 9.17 -14.94 0.08
CA ASP A 53 8.39 -16.11 -0.27
C ASP A 53 7.16 -16.18 0.65
N VAL A 54 5.98 -16.17 0.04
CA VAL A 54 4.67 -16.20 0.71
C VAL A 54 3.87 -17.45 0.33
N SER A 55 4.54 -18.52 -0.04
CA SER A 55 3.90 -19.77 -0.50
C SER A 55 3.13 -20.48 0.61
N LEU A 56 3.57 -20.34 1.86
CA LEU A 56 2.95 -20.97 3.02
C LEU A 56 2.01 -19.99 3.73
N ALA A 57 0.70 -20.27 3.72
CA ALA A 57 -0.31 -19.38 4.29
C ALA A 57 -0.20 -19.24 5.82
N ASP A 58 0.23 -20.30 6.52
CA ASP A 58 0.23 -20.38 7.98
C ASP A 58 1.64 -20.24 8.58
N ALA A 59 2.61 -19.78 7.80
CA ALA A 59 3.98 -19.54 8.24
C ALA A 59 4.42 -18.10 7.97
N PRO A 60 5.35 -17.55 8.77
CA PRO A 60 5.97 -16.27 8.46
C PRO A 60 6.61 -16.29 7.08
N ALA A 61 6.46 -15.20 6.33
CA ALA A 61 7.10 -15.05 5.03
C ALA A 61 8.62 -15.18 5.15
N GLN A 62 9.23 -15.97 4.29
CA GLN A 62 10.69 -16.10 4.24
C GLN A 62 11.28 -14.96 3.41
N VAL A 63 12.08 -14.09 4.03
CA VAL A 63 12.78 -13.01 3.32
C VAL A 63 13.98 -13.58 2.58
N LEU A 64 14.03 -13.37 1.26
CA LEU A 64 15.11 -13.80 0.37
C LEU A 64 16.12 -12.67 0.09
N GLY A 65 15.69 -11.43 0.23
CA GLY A 65 16.53 -10.25 0.08
C GLY A 65 15.85 -9.04 0.69
N GLU A 66 16.64 -8.10 1.18
CA GLU A 66 16.16 -6.85 1.75
C GLU A 66 17.11 -5.70 1.43
N THR A 67 16.57 -4.53 1.21
CA THR A 67 17.34 -3.28 1.08
C THR A 67 16.71 -2.20 1.94
N VAL A 68 17.56 -1.41 2.59
CA VAL A 68 17.14 -0.24 3.36
C VAL A 68 17.76 1.00 2.73
N ILE A 69 16.92 1.95 2.35
CA ILE A 69 17.30 3.14 1.63
C ILE A 69 17.12 4.36 2.54
N ASP A 70 18.17 5.17 2.61
CA ASP A 70 18.10 6.54 3.12
C ASP A 70 17.75 7.46 1.94
N PRO A 71 16.57 8.06 1.91
CA PRO A 71 16.20 8.98 0.84
C PRO A 71 17.09 10.24 0.80
N ALA A 72 17.74 10.61 1.92
CA ALA A 72 18.60 11.81 2.03
C ALA A 72 17.89 13.08 1.53
N GLY A 73 16.62 13.27 1.91
CA GLY A 73 15.79 14.42 1.51
C GLY A 73 15.15 14.31 0.12
N ARG A 74 15.44 13.27 -0.66
CA ARG A 74 14.74 13.01 -1.93
C ARG A 74 13.28 12.64 -1.66
N GLN A 75 12.42 13.07 -2.57
CA GLN A 75 11.00 12.78 -2.52
C GLN A 75 10.67 11.58 -3.41
N VAL A 76 9.48 11.02 -3.23
CA VAL A 76 8.98 9.93 -4.07
C VAL A 76 8.86 10.36 -5.55
N PRO A 77 9.08 9.44 -6.49
CA PRO A 77 9.40 8.04 -6.33
C PRO A 77 10.83 7.77 -5.88
N ILE A 78 11.03 6.88 -4.90
CA ILE A 78 12.35 6.47 -4.39
C ILE A 78 12.79 5.21 -5.14
N PRO A 79 13.88 5.23 -5.92
CA PRO A 79 14.39 4.04 -6.58
C PRO A 79 15.03 3.09 -5.58
N TYR A 80 14.87 1.80 -5.81
CA TYR A 80 15.50 0.74 -5.04
C TYR A 80 16.14 -0.33 -5.92
N GLN A 81 17.08 -1.04 -5.35
CA GLN A 81 17.64 -2.28 -5.86
C GLN A 81 17.74 -3.28 -4.73
N ILE A 82 17.31 -4.51 -4.97
CA ILE A 82 17.35 -5.60 -4.02
C ILE A 82 18.09 -6.78 -4.63
N SER A 83 19.11 -7.27 -3.93
CA SER A 83 19.87 -8.43 -4.38
C SER A 83 19.33 -9.69 -3.71
N TYR A 84 19.27 -10.78 -4.44
CA TYR A 84 18.82 -12.08 -3.95
C TYR A 84 19.61 -13.21 -4.61
N ASP A 85 19.61 -14.38 -3.98
CA ASP A 85 20.19 -15.61 -4.51
C ASP A 85 19.16 -16.31 -5.40
N ASP A 86 19.47 -16.46 -6.69
CA ASP A 86 18.59 -17.12 -7.65
C ASP A 86 18.35 -18.60 -7.28
N SER A 87 19.31 -19.26 -6.64
CA SER A 87 19.18 -20.64 -6.20
C SER A 87 18.16 -20.82 -5.05
N ALA A 88 17.78 -19.73 -4.38
CA ALA A 88 16.74 -19.74 -3.34
C ALA A 88 15.33 -19.77 -3.92
N LEU A 89 15.16 -19.48 -5.22
CA LEU A 89 13.87 -19.54 -5.88
C LEU A 89 13.48 -20.99 -6.17
N ARG A 90 12.28 -21.36 -5.79
CA ARG A 90 11.73 -22.73 -5.96
C ARG A 90 10.58 -22.74 -6.96
N PRO A 91 10.46 -23.78 -7.79
CA PRO A 91 9.30 -23.95 -8.66
C PRO A 91 8.00 -23.98 -7.87
N ASN A 92 6.95 -23.39 -8.42
CA ASN A 92 5.60 -23.31 -7.81
C ASN A 92 5.51 -22.55 -6.47
N HIS A 93 6.53 -21.75 -6.15
CA HIS A 93 6.47 -20.83 -5.02
C HIS A 93 5.96 -19.46 -5.47
N SER A 94 5.47 -18.69 -4.50
CA SER A 94 4.92 -17.36 -4.71
C SER A 94 5.80 -16.32 -4.03
N TYR A 95 6.32 -15.39 -4.83
CA TYR A 95 7.20 -14.34 -4.35
C TYR A 95 6.54 -12.98 -4.48
N VAL A 96 6.75 -12.14 -3.48
CA VAL A 96 6.20 -10.78 -3.44
C VAL A 96 7.26 -9.78 -2.99
N LEU A 97 7.11 -8.55 -3.46
CA LEU A 97 7.81 -7.41 -2.90
C LEU A 97 6.93 -6.76 -1.83
N GLN A 98 7.56 -6.45 -0.71
CA GLN A 98 6.97 -5.69 0.39
C GLN A 98 7.80 -4.43 0.60
N ALA A 99 7.12 -3.29 0.80
CA ALA A 99 7.77 -2.03 1.07
C ALA A 99 7.14 -1.35 2.28
N LYS A 100 7.97 -0.73 3.09
CA LYS A 100 7.55 0.10 4.23
C LYS A 100 8.40 1.36 4.32
N ILE A 101 7.81 2.41 4.86
CA ILE A 101 8.52 3.65 5.20
C ILE A 101 8.35 3.87 6.69
N THR A 102 9.46 4.10 7.40
CA THR A 102 9.49 4.31 8.86
C THR A 102 10.26 5.57 9.22
N ILE A 103 9.97 6.13 10.40
CA ILE A 103 10.82 7.10 11.11
C ILE A 103 11.18 6.46 12.46
N GLY A 104 12.45 6.15 12.66
CA GLY A 104 12.83 5.32 13.78
C GLY A 104 12.04 3.99 13.77
N GLU A 105 11.30 3.71 14.86
CA GLU A 105 10.44 2.53 14.96
C GLU A 105 9.00 2.76 14.47
N GLN A 106 8.64 4.01 14.20
CA GLN A 106 7.28 4.34 13.76
C GLN A 106 7.07 4.01 12.28
N LEU A 107 6.12 3.14 11.99
CA LEU A 107 5.68 2.82 10.63
C LEU A 107 4.79 3.95 10.09
N LEU A 108 5.19 4.56 8.97
CA LEU A 108 4.43 5.61 8.29
C LEU A 108 3.62 5.11 7.10
N PHE A 109 4.24 4.26 6.27
CA PHE A 109 3.62 3.72 5.06
C PHE A 109 3.97 2.24 4.90
N ILE A 110 3.05 1.49 4.28
CA ILE A 110 3.24 0.08 3.90
C ILE A 110 2.44 -0.20 2.62
N ASN A 111 2.89 -1.12 1.78
CA ASN A 111 2.05 -1.57 0.68
C ASN A 111 0.98 -2.53 1.18
N THR A 112 -0.26 -2.30 0.75
CA THR A 112 -1.42 -3.16 1.03
C THR A 112 -1.84 -3.99 -0.19
N THR A 113 -1.26 -3.68 -1.35
CA THR A 113 -1.47 -4.42 -2.59
C THR A 113 -0.34 -5.43 -2.76
N ARG A 114 -0.69 -6.61 -3.26
CA ARG A 114 0.28 -7.66 -3.58
C ARG A 114 1.10 -7.27 -4.82
N HIS A 115 2.40 -7.19 -4.69
CA HIS A 115 3.36 -6.97 -5.77
C HIS A 115 4.07 -8.29 -6.08
N ALA A 116 3.44 -9.12 -6.92
CA ALA A 116 4.00 -10.41 -7.30
C ALA A 116 5.18 -10.24 -8.26
N VAL A 117 6.22 -11.05 -8.06
CA VAL A 117 7.37 -11.16 -8.94
C VAL A 117 7.65 -12.64 -9.25
N PHE A 118 8.33 -12.89 -10.37
CA PHE A 118 8.64 -14.25 -10.88
C PHE A 118 7.41 -15.10 -11.16
N ALA A 119 6.25 -14.47 -11.38
CA ALA A 119 5.01 -15.11 -11.79
C ALA A 119 4.86 -15.05 -13.33
N GLU A 120 3.77 -15.63 -13.85
CA GLU A 120 3.42 -15.43 -15.25
C GLU A 120 3.06 -13.96 -15.49
N GLY A 121 3.83 -13.28 -16.35
CA GLY A 121 3.64 -11.87 -16.69
C GLY A 121 4.78 -10.95 -16.23
N PRO A 122 4.64 -9.63 -16.41
CA PRO A 122 5.66 -8.68 -15.98
C PRO A 122 5.73 -8.56 -14.46
N ASP A 123 6.92 -8.46 -13.92
CA ASP A 123 7.15 -8.25 -12.50
C ASP A 123 6.62 -6.88 -12.04
N ALA A 124 5.85 -6.88 -10.95
CA ALA A 124 5.26 -5.66 -10.37
C ALA A 124 6.27 -4.98 -9.42
N THR A 125 7.32 -4.38 -9.97
CA THR A 125 8.42 -3.79 -9.21
C THR A 125 8.20 -2.34 -8.77
N ASP A 126 7.21 -1.63 -9.33
CA ASP A 126 6.82 -0.30 -8.86
C ASP A 126 5.77 -0.42 -7.76
N ILE A 127 6.17 -0.05 -6.54
CA ILE A 127 5.40 -0.30 -5.32
C ILE A 127 4.73 0.98 -4.87
N VAL A 128 3.40 0.95 -4.76
CA VAL A 128 2.62 2.03 -4.14
C VAL A 128 2.37 1.66 -2.68
N VAL A 129 2.87 2.49 -1.77
CA VAL A 129 2.63 2.33 -0.34
C VAL A 129 1.52 3.27 0.14
N ASN A 130 0.76 2.83 1.12
CA ASN A 130 -0.34 3.57 1.74
C ASN A 130 0.04 3.96 3.17
N ARG A 131 -0.43 5.10 3.61
CA ARG A 131 -0.15 5.60 4.95
C ARG A 131 -0.71 4.67 6.03
N VAL A 132 0.15 4.34 7.02
CA VAL A 132 -0.22 3.59 8.23
C VAL A 132 -0.18 4.56 9.39
N GLY A 133 -1.15 4.51 10.26
CA GLY A 133 -1.14 5.40 11.44
C GLY A 133 -1.44 6.87 11.12
N GLY A 134 -1.79 7.22 9.88
CA GLY A 134 -2.96 8.04 9.79
C GLY A 134 -4.00 7.22 10.53
N GLU A 135 -4.39 7.63 11.72
CA GLU A 135 -5.72 7.28 12.22
C GLU A 135 -6.58 7.19 10.97
N PRO A 136 -7.20 6.02 10.60
CA PRO A 136 -8.13 6.01 9.48
C PRO A 136 -9.01 7.17 9.86
N ALA A 137 -9.01 8.22 9.03
CA ALA A 137 -9.73 9.45 9.33
C ALA A 137 -11.03 8.92 9.85
N PRO A 138 -11.32 9.12 11.17
CA PRO A 138 -12.28 8.30 11.89
C PRO A 138 -13.45 8.26 10.97
N PRO A 139 -14.02 7.09 10.60
CA PRO A 139 -14.82 6.95 9.39
C PRO A 139 -15.67 8.19 9.38
N GLY A 140 -15.15 9.17 8.61
CA GLY A 140 -15.69 10.51 8.66
C GLY A 140 -17.13 10.29 8.35
N PRO A 141 -18.09 11.08 8.72
CA PRO A 141 -19.52 10.81 8.58
C PRO A 141 -19.91 10.68 7.12
N ARG A 142 -19.09 9.90 6.37
CA ARG A 142 -19.34 9.58 4.98
C ARG A 142 -20.57 8.70 4.89
N GLY A 143 -21.35 8.95 3.87
CA GLY A 143 -22.59 8.22 3.64
C GLY A 143 -23.78 9.14 3.60
N ARG A 144 -24.94 8.51 3.52
CA ARG A 144 -26.24 9.17 3.56
C ARG A 144 -26.77 9.14 4.99
N TRP A 145 -26.99 10.32 5.52
CA TRP A 145 -27.55 10.55 6.85
C TRP A 145 -28.98 11.03 6.74
N LEU A 146 -29.87 10.40 7.48
CA LEU A 146 -31.26 10.81 7.61
C LEU A 146 -31.42 11.52 8.96
N ALA A 147 -31.99 12.72 8.94
CA ALA A 147 -32.26 13.42 10.19
C ALA A 147 -33.45 12.78 10.88
N GLU A 148 -33.31 12.49 12.16
CA GLU A 148 -34.38 12.03 13.05
C GLU A 148 -34.88 13.16 13.94
N ASP A 149 -34.00 14.11 14.23
CA ASP A 149 -34.31 15.30 15.03
C ASP A 149 -33.56 16.52 14.47
N ILE A 150 -34.24 17.66 14.40
CA ILE A 150 -33.67 18.94 14.02
C ILE A 150 -34.05 19.97 15.09
N GLY A 151 -33.05 20.40 15.87
CA GLY A 151 -33.23 21.40 16.93
C GLY A 151 -34.11 20.94 18.10
N GLY A 152 -34.17 19.62 18.37
CA GLY A 152 -34.95 19.05 19.49
C GLY A 152 -36.45 18.90 19.22
N LYS A 153 -36.89 19.03 17.94
CA LYS A 153 -38.32 19.00 17.58
C LYS A 153 -38.77 17.81 16.76
N GLY A 154 -37.86 16.85 16.53
CA GLY A 154 -38.09 15.79 15.56
C GLY A 154 -38.12 16.32 14.12
N VAL A 155 -38.39 15.44 13.15
CA VAL A 155 -38.65 15.80 11.76
C VAL A 155 -40.12 15.61 11.41
N LEU A 156 -40.58 16.34 10.39
CA LEU A 156 -41.97 16.23 9.96
C LEU A 156 -42.23 14.87 9.32
N ASP A 157 -43.40 14.29 9.64
CA ASP A 157 -43.83 13.02 9.04
C ASP A 157 -43.84 13.09 7.50
N ARG A 158 -43.30 12.05 6.85
CA ARG A 158 -43.24 11.91 5.39
C ARG A 158 -42.31 12.91 4.69
N ILE A 159 -41.53 13.67 5.42
CA ILE A 159 -40.50 14.57 4.91
C ILE A 159 -39.14 13.99 5.26
N GLU A 160 -38.32 13.70 4.27
CA GLU A 160 -36.95 13.24 4.48
C GLU A 160 -36.01 14.45 4.43
N SER A 161 -35.32 14.70 5.53
CA SER A 161 -34.17 15.61 5.60
C SER A 161 -32.89 14.78 5.56
N VAL A 162 -32.09 14.97 4.52
CA VAL A 162 -30.95 14.10 4.18
C VAL A 162 -29.69 14.92 4.04
N LEU A 163 -28.57 14.34 4.50
CA LEU A 163 -27.25 14.85 4.28
C LEU A 163 -26.40 13.74 3.66
N ASP A 164 -25.89 13.97 2.45
CA ASP A 164 -24.99 13.06 1.73
C ASP A 164 -23.56 13.60 1.77
N ILE A 165 -22.67 12.88 2.46
CA ILE A 165 -21.24 13.18 2.52
C ILE A 165 -20.51 12.15 1.66
N THR A 166 -20.19 12.53 0.43
CA THR A 166 -19.67 11.61 -0.60
C THR A 166 -18.16 11.70 -0.80
N SER A 167 -17.56 12.82 -0.38
CA SER A 167 -16.12 13.07 -0.48
C SER A 167 -15.58 13.70 0.81
N ASP A 168 -14.27 13.86 0.89
CA ASP A 168 -13.59 14.37 2.09
C ASP A 168 -13.78 15.87 2.34
N ASP A 169 -14.35 16.58 1.34
CA ASP A 169 -14.42 18.04 1.33
C ASP A 169 -15.76 18.59 0.87
N SER A 170 -16.72 17.74 0.49
CA SER A 170 -18.01 18.19 -0.04
C SER A 170 -19.20 17.48 0.58
N VAL A 171 -20.26 18.22 0.76
CA VAL A 171 -21.55 17.77 1.28
C VAL A 171 -22.66 18.23 0.38
N ALA A 172 -23.65 17.36 0.17
CA ALA A 172 -24.91 17.68 -0.46
C ALA A 172 -26.06 17.25 0.46
N GLY A 173 -27.21 17.87 0.32
CA GLY A 173 -28.36 17.51 1.14
C GLY A 173 -29.67 18.04 0.64
N ASN A 174 -30.72 17.69 1.37
CA ASN A 174 -32.09 18.16 1.16
C ASN A 174 -32.74 18.31 2.52
N GLY A 175 -33.22 19.48 2.84
CA GLY A 175 -33.91 19.77 4.12
C GLY A 175 -35.37 19.35 4.16
N GLY A 176 -35.87 18.78 3.04
CA GLY A 176 -37.28 18.41 2.86
C GLY A 176 -37.93 19.14 1.65
N CYS A 177 -37.44 20.30 1.29
CA CYS A 177 -37.89 21.09 0.16
C CYS A 177 -36.74 21.64 -0.69
N ASN A 178 -35.74 22.22 -0.04
CA ASN A 178 -34.59 22.80 -0.68
C ASN A 178 -33.38 21.86 -0.68
N ARG A 179 -32.67 21.85 -1.81
CA ARG A 179 -31.39 21.18 -1.94
C ARG A 179 -30.28 22.12 -1.47
N MET A 180 -29.30 21.54 -0.76
CA MET A 180 -28.13 22.26 -0.33
C MET A 180 -26.85 21.55 -0.79
N THR A 181 -25.80 22.32 -1.01
CA THR A 181 -24.45 21.86 -1.25
C THR A 181 -23.47 22.77 -0.50
N GLY A 182 -22.36 22.21 -0.04
CA GLY A 182 -21.38 22.97 0.72
C GLY A 182 -20.04 22.25 0.78
N LYS A 183 -19.09 22.90 1.43
CA LYS A 183 -17.83 22.28 1.82
C LYS A 183 -17.96 21.66 3.21
N PHE A 184 -17.23 20.60 3.40
CA PHE A 184 -17.22 19.81 4.61
C PHE A 184 -15.79 19.64 5.11
N THR A 185 -15.57 19.88 6.39
CA THR A 185 -14.33 19.55 7.07
C THR A 185 -14.64 18.79 8.36
N PHE A 186 -13.80 17.82 8.68
CA PHE A 186 -13.94 16.99 9.86
C PHE A 186 -12.63 17.05 10.68
N GLU A 187 -12.75 17.52 11.91
CA GLU A 187 -11.63 17.62 12.85
C GLU A 187 -11.95 16.84 14.12
N GLY A 188 -11.41 15.62 14.20
CA GLY A 188 -11.65 14.73 15.33
C GLY A 188 -13.12 14.31 15.47
N LYS A 189 -13.89 14.98 16.31
CA LYS A 189 -15.33 14.74 16.53
C LYS A 189 -16.21 15.89 16.02
N ALA A 190 -15.61 16.96 15.52
CA ALA A 190 -16.33 18.13 15.07
C ALA A 190 -16.49 18.15 13.55
N ILE A 191 -17.70 18.43 13.11
CA ILE A 191 -18.05 18.65 11.72
C ILE A 191 -18.24 20.16 11.51
N ARG A 192 -17.62 20.69 10.45
CA ARG A 192 -17.84 22.05 10.01
C ARG A 192 -18.31 22.03 8.56
N ILE A 193 -19.45 22.67 8.30
CA ILE A 193 -19.97 22.89 6.96
C ILE A 193 -19.81 24.38 6.66
N SER A 194 -19.22 24.69 5.50
CA SER A 194 -18.98 26.05 5.02
C SER A 194 -19.39 26.17 3.55
N ASP A 195 -19.39 27.41 3.04
CA ASP A 195 -19.74 27.72 1.66
C ASP A 195 -21.11 27.12 1.23
N LEU A 196 -22.08 27.15 2.15
CA LEU A 196 -23.39 26.54 1.94
C LEU A 196 -24.19 27.31 0.89
N ALA A 197 -24.53 26.63 -0.19
CA ALA A 197 -25.45 27.09 -1.20
C ALA A 197 -26.75 26.29 -1.10
N SER A 198 -27.89 26.96 -1.15
CA SER A 198 -29.21 26.33 -1.13
C SER A 198 -30.12 26.85 -2.22
N THR A 199 -30.97 25.97 -2.76
CA THR A 199 -32.10 26.41 -3.62
C THR A 199 -33.11 27.19 -2.79
N ARG A 200 -33.84 28.10 -3.41
CA ARG A 200 -34.90 28.88 -2.76
C ARG A 200 -36.25 28.58 -3.40
N ARG A 201 -36.77 27.41 -3.13
CA ARG A 201 -38.10 27.01 -3.61
C ARG A 201 -39.16 27.51 -2.62
N ALA A 202 -40.33 27.82 -3.09
CA ALA A 202 -41.49 28.09 -2.25
C ALA A 202 -41.93 26.74 -1.61
N CYS A 203 -41.75 26.62 -0.33
CA CYS A 203 -42.10 25.42 0.47
C CYS A 203 -43.39 25.67 1.23
N VAL A 204 -44.10 24.63 1.62
CA VAL A 204 -45.16 24.77 2.61
C VAL A 204 -44.54 25.25 3.93
N PRO A 205 -45.25 26.13 4.71
CA PRO A 205 -44.66 26.81 5.85
C PRO A 205 -43.95 25.90 6.84
N ALA A 206 -44.57 24.78 7.23
CA ALA A 206 -43.97 23.82 8.20
C ALA A 206 -42.64 23.23 7.72
N VAL A 207 -42.47 22.99 6.40
CA VAL A 207 -41.20 22.48 5.86
C VAL A 207 -40.16 23.59 5.75
N GLY A 208 -40.59 24.82 5.41
CA GLY A 208 -39.71 25.98 5.41
C GLY A 208 -39.18 26.33 6.80
N ASP A 209 -40.00 26.17 7.84
CA ASP A 209 -39.60 26.38 9.24
C ASP A 209 -38.60 25.30 9.73
N GLN A 210 -38.69 24.07 9.21
CA GLN A 210 -37.73 22.99 9.52
C GLN A 210 -36.35 23.22 8.88
N GLU A 211 -36.27 23.93 7.75
CA GLU A 211 -35.02 24.20 7.02
C GLU A 211 -34.28 25.45 7.52
N THR A 212 -34.86 26.24 8.43
CA THR A 212 -34.25 27.48 8.95
C THR A 212 -33.73 27.30 10.36
#